data_d7ef2db78aa048a627595b52dac861bb
#
_entry.id   d7ef2db78aa048a627595b52dac861bb
#
_cell.length_a   1.000
_cell.length_b   1.000
_cell.length_c   1.000
_cell.angle_alpha   90.00
_cell.angle_beta   90.00
_cell.angle_gamma   90.00
#
_symmetry.space_group_name_H-M   'P 1'
#
loop_
_entity.id
_entity.type
_entity.pdbx_description
1 polymer ?
#
loop_
_entity_poly.entity_id
_entity_poly.type
_entity_poly.pdbx_seq_one_letter_code
_entity_poly.pdbx_strand_id
1 'polypeptide(L)'
;YLVYCTHTKYESDYEKILELAEEDASGDFYRMEDTERLTKNDDSRYGYASATQFSSLMNINVSHFYQSLYMEGGKNFYCYNGATPISSAMLSVKYFVSDSALEENSLRSLVGSYGNLYLYKNKYCLPIGFTMDESAIENLSLDSGTKIYSINNLGRSLGAEEDTLTPELCSVDVEAGETKITFSEAGYYYASSISCESDTLTMSDDKGRKTGYSKTSHTYLFDLGEYQAGDTVTISNNNTEEIGFSVYKLNFDAVQAAYETLSENKFELDSYNDTSVNGHIDMQEDGRLIFSIPSERGWSLYVDGKKTDIEDFEDTFI
;
A
#
# COMPACT_ATOMS: atom_id res chain seq x y z
N TYR A 1 -19.08 20.70 17.20
CA TYR A 1 -18.10 20.29 18.23
C TYR A 1 -16.74 20.32 17.56
N LEU A 2 -15.92 21.35 17.89
CA LEU A 2 -14.51 21.40 17.54
C LEU A 2 -13.79 20.44 18.50
N VAL A 3 -13.36 19.29 18.02
CA VAL A 3 -12.41 18.44 18.73
C VAL A 3 -11.05 19.07 18.54
N TYR A 4 -10.54 19.73 19.56
CA TYR A 4 -9.13 20.14 19.60
C TYR A 4 -8.29 18.87 19.81
N CYS A 5 -7.76 18.32 18.75
CA CYS A 5 -6.70 17.33 18.84
C CYS A 5 -5.42 18.05 19.23
N THR A 6 -4.99 17.90 20.45
CA THR A 6 -3.67 18.37 20.91
C THR A 6 -2.61 17.36 20.43
N HIS A 7 -2.18 17.48 19.18
CA HIS A 7 -1.13 16.64 18.58
C HIS A 7 0.24 17.31 18.65
N THR A 8 0.65 17.69 19.81
CA THR A 8 2.00 18.21 20.03
C THR A 8 3.03 17.12 20.35
N LYS A 9 2.61 15.85 20.44
CA LYS A 9 3.47 14.81 20.99
C LYS A 9 4.62 14.38 20.09
N TYR A 10 4.55 14.61 18.76
CA TYR A 10 5.53 14.09 17.82
C TYR A 10 5.99 15.09 16.73
N GLU A 11 5.59 16.36 16.76
CA GLU A 11 5.95 17.30 15.66
C GLU A 11 7.47 17.42 15.44
N SER A 12 8.23 17.59 16.50
CA SER A 12 9.71 17.67 16.42
C SER A 12 10.36 16.36 15.98
N ASP A 13 9.72 15.23 16.30
CA ASP A 13 10.26 13.91 15.98
C ASP A 13 9.99 13.60 14.50
N TYR A 14 8.82 14.02 13.96
CA TYR A 14 8.51 13.91 12.54
C TYR A 14 9.46 14.70 11.64
N GLU A 15 9.86 15.91 12.02
CA GLU A 15 10.86 16.69 11.27
C GLU A 15 12.16 15.89 11.09
N LYS A 16 12.60 15.19 12.14
CA LYS A 16 13.82 14.34 12.09
C LYS A 16 13.63 13.07 11.27
N ILE A 17 12.45 12.49 11.31
CA ILE A 17 12.11 11.33 10.46
C ILE A 17 12.09 11.74 8.98
N LEU A 18 11.55 12.91 8.65
CA LEU A 18 11.57 13.44 7.28
C LEU A 18 13.00 13.72 6.80
N GLU A 19 13.87 14.30 7.64
CA GLU A 19 15.29 14.47 7.32
C GLU A 19 15.96 13.11 6.97
N LEU A 20 15.68 12.06 7.75
CA LEU A 20 16.20 10.70 7.47
C LEU A 20 15.67 10.15 6.15
N ALA A 21 14.38 10.36 5.85
CA ALA A 21 13.77 9.92 4.59
C ALA A 21 14.38 10.65 3.38
N GLU A 22 14.59 11.96 3.48
CA GLU A 22 15.20 12.78 2.43
C GLU A 22 16.66 12.40 2.17
N GLU A 23 17.43 12.14 3.24
CA GLU A 23 18.82 11.67 3.12
C GLU A 23 18.90 10.32 2.41
N ASP A 24 18.04 9.34 2.79
CA ASP A 24 18.01 8.01 2.14
C ASP A 24 17.45 8.09 0.72
N ALA A 25 16.48 8.96 0.46
CA ALA A 25 15.88 9.13 -0.87
C ALA A 25 16.85 9.73 -1.88
N SER A 26 17.82 10.54 -1.43
CA SER A 26 18.86 11.16 -2.28
C SER A 26 18.31 12.00 -3.44
N GLY A 27 17.14 12.62 -3.28
CA GLY A 27 16.49 13.45 -4.28
C GLY A 27 15.42 12.76 -5.12
N ASP A 28 15.23 11.47 -4.99
CA ASP A 28 14.11 10.76 -5.61
C ASP A 28 12.77 11.19 -5.00
N PHE A 29 11.73 11.20 -5.84
CA PHE A 29 10.35 11.31 -5.33
C PHE A 29 9.98 10.07 -4.53
N TYR A 30 9.29 10.26 -3.42
CA TYR A 30 8.71 9.18 -2.62
C TYR A 30 7.41 9.59 -1.95
N ARG A 31 6.58 8.59 -1.65
CA ARG A 31 5.50 8.73 -0.69
C ARG A 31 5.88 8.02 0.60
N MET A 32 5.37 8.54 1.69
CA MET A 32 5.52 7.98 3.03
C MET A 32 4.15 7.74 3.64
N GLU A 33 4.01 6.69 4.43
CA GLU A 33 2.80 6.36 5.15
C GLU A 33 3.08 6.26 6.66
N ASP A 34 2.06 6.55 7.45
CA ASP A 34 2.10 6.39 8.90
C ASP A 34 1.20 5.22 9.30
N THR A 35 1.74 4.22 9.99
CA THR A 35 0.96 3.05 10.44
C THR A 35 -0.02 3.41 11.55
N GLU A 36 0.28 4.46 12.33
CA GLU A 36 -0.51 4.94 13.46
C GLU A 36 -1.15 6.31 13.18
N ARG A 37 -1.48 6.56 11.92
CA ARG A 37 -2.06 7.84 11.51
C ARG A 37 -3.30 8.18 12.32
N LEU A 38 -3.43 9.45 12.68
CA LEU A 38 -4.56 9.97 13.43
C LEU A 38 -5.71 10.39 12.53
N THR A 39 -5.36 10.89 11.35
CA THR A 39 -6.31 11.29 10.31
C THR A 39 -5.80 10.81 8.95
N LYS A 40 -6.66 10.84 7.95
CA LYS A 40 -6.27 10.54 6.56
C LYS A 40 -5.63 11.76 5.84
N ASN A 41 -5.21 12.78 6.58
CA ASN A 41 -4.52 13.98 6.08
C ASN A 41 -3.37 14.39 7.02
N ASP A 42 -2.74 13.44 7.69
CA ASP A 42 -1.57 13.70 8.52
C ASP A 42 -0.37 14.16 7.67
N ASP A 43 -0.30 13.70 6.42
CA ASP A 43 0.62 14.15 5.38
C ASP A 43 0.62 15.68 5.22
N SER A 44 -0.55 16.28 5.14
CA SER A 44 -0.71 17.73 5.02
C SER A 44 -0.25 18.49 6.26
N ARG A 45 -0.27 17.85 7.42
CA ARG A 45 0.19 18.44 8.67
C ARG A 45 1.70 18.42 8.79
N TYR A 46 2.30 17.28 8.42
CA TYR A 46 3.75 17.07 8.60
C TYR A 46 4.56 17.39 7.35
N GLY A 47 3.92 17.60 6.19
CA GLY A 47 4.55 18.08 4.97
C GLY A 47 5.25 17.00 4.15
N TYR A 48 4.65 15.80 4.03
CA TYR A 48 5.14 14.73 3.17
C TYR A 48 4.10 14.31 2.13
N ALA A 49 4.51 13.66 1.05
CA ALA A 49 3.60 13.07 0.09
C ALA A 49 3.08 11.71 0.59
N SER A 50 1.79 11.45 0.49
CA SER A 50 1.13 10.23 0.96
C SER A 50 0.32 9.56 -0.14
N ALA A 51 0.05 8.26 0.00
CA ALA A 51 -0.92 7.50 -0.77
C ALA A 51 -2.27 7.37 -0.04
N THR A 52 -2.47 8.17 1.00
CA THR A 52 -3.70 8.24 1.81
C THR A 52 -4.25 9.66 1.76
N GLN A 53 -5.55 9.82 1.51
CA GLN A 53 -6.18 11.14 1.48
C GLN A 53 -7.64 11.09 1.90
N PHE A 54 -8.09 12.13 2.60
CA PHE A 54 -9.49 12.47 2.77
C PHE A 54 -9.78 13.83 2.12
N SER A 55 -10.69 13.85 1.16
CA SER A 55 -11.16 15.10 0.53
C SER A 55 -12.56 14.91 -0.04
N SER A 56 -13.44 15.89 0.19
CA SER A 56 -14.76 15.91 -0.43
C SER A 56 -14.74 16.14 -1.95
N LEU A 57 -13.58 16.53 -2.50
CA LEU A 57 -13.39 16.85 -3.91
C LEU A 57 -12.45 15.86 -4.62
N MET A 58 -12.04 14.78 -3.95
CA MET A 58 -11.14 13.79 -4.56
C MET A 58 -11.79 13.09 -5.76
N ASN A 59 -10.96 12.59 -6.67
CA ASN A 59 -11.41 11.69 -7.72
C ASN A 59 -11.85 10.36 -7.11
N ILE A 60 -13.14 10.03 -7.25
CA ILE A 60 -13.73 8.81 -6.69
C ILE A 60 -13.13 7.54 -7.32
N ASN A 61 -12.64 7.61 -8.56
CA ASN A 61 -12.05 6.47 -9.24
C ASN A 61 -10.77 5.99 -8.54
N VAL A 62 -10.00 6.89 -7.91
CA VAL A 62 -8.86 6.50 -7.06
C VAL A 62 -9.33 5.59 -5.92
N SER A 63 -10.45 5.94 -5.26
CA SER A 63 -11.00 5.09 -4.21
C SER A 63 -11.50 3.74 -4.75
N HIS A 64 -12.11 3.70 -5.93
CA HIS A 64 -12.54 2.45 -6.56
C HIS A 64 -11.34 1.58 -6.93
N PHE A 65 -10.28 2.15 -7.50
CA PHE A 65 -9.03 1.46 -7.79
C PHE A 65 -8.43 0.83 -6.51
N TYR A 66 -8.37 1.58 -5.41
CA TYR A 66 -7.92 1.05 -4.12
C TYR A 66 -8.79 -0.12 -3.65
N GLN A 67 -10.11 0.03 -3.71
CA GLN A 67 -11.03 -1.01 -3.30
C GLN A 67 -10.94 -2.28 -4.17
N SER A 68 -10.67 -2.15 -5.46
CA SER A 68 -10.47 -3.31 -6.34
C SER A 68 -9.20 -4.10 -6.00
N LEU A 69 -8.19 -3.43 -5.45
CA LEU A 69 -6.95 -4.04 -4.94
C LEU A 69 -7.00 -4.37 -3.44
N TYR A 70 -8.20 -4.45 -2.85
CA TYR A 70 -8.42 -4.75 -1.45
C TYR A 70 -7.78 -3.76 -0.47
N MET A 71 -7.53 -2.54 -0.92
CA MET A 71 -7.14 -1.42 -0.07
C MET A 71 -8.37 -0.69 0.45
N GLU A 72 -8.22 0.03 1.56
CA GLU A 72 -9.31 0.78 2.17
C GLU A 72 -9.69 1.99 1.30
N GLY A 73 -10.96 2.07 0.93
CA GLY A 73 -11.52 3.18 0.17
C GLY A 73 -12.96 3.49 0.55
N GLY A 74 -13.41 4.70 0.28
CA GLY A 74 -14.75 5.14 0.58
C GLY A 74 -15.17 6.35 -0.24
N LYS A 75 -16.33 6.92 0.08
CA LYS A 75 -16.98 7.96 -0.71
C LYS A 75 -16.14 9.25 -0.89
N ASN A 76 -15.28 9.56 0.06
CA ASN A 76 -14.49 10.79 0.11
C ASN A 76 -13.09 10.58 0.67
N PHE A 77 -12.57 9.37 0.57
CA PHE A 77 -11.22 9.02 0.97
C PHE A 77 -10.72 7.77 0.24
N TYR A 78 -9.42 7.63 0.18
CA TYR A 78 -8.68 6.41 -0.07
C TYR A 78 -7.56 6.30 0.95
N CYS A 79 -7.11 5.09 1.24
CA CYS A 79 -6.16 4.86 2.32
C CYS A 79 -5.26 3.66 2.00
N TYR A 80 -4.00 3.79 2.38
CA TYR A 80 -2.97 2.77 2.15
C TYR A 80 -3.23 1.43 2.90
N ASN A 81 -4.15 1.38 3.86
CA ASN A 81 -4.51 0.14 4.54
C ASN A 81 -4.89 -0.95 3.54
N GLY A 82 -4.32 -2.13 3.69
CA GLY A 82 -4.54 -3.26 2.78
C GLY A 82 -3.59 -3.32 1.58
N ALA A 83 -2.61 -2.44 1.49
CA ALA A 83 -1.64 -2.46 0.42
C ALA A 83 -0.82 -3.77 0.40
N THR A 84 -0.57 -4.27 -0.80
CA THR A 84 0.36 -5.36 -1.09
C THR A 84 1.68 -4.81 -1.60
N PRO A 85 2.76 -5.60 -1.72
CA PRO A 85 4.02 -5.11 -2.25
C PRO A 85 3.90 -4.48 -3.65
N ILE A 86 3.06 -5.04 -4.53
CA ILE A 86 2.87 -4.51 -5.88
C ILE A 86 2.12 -3.17 -5.84
N SER A 87 1.01 -3.07 -5.11
CA SER A 87 0.29 -1.81 -4.99
C SER A 87 1.14 -0.72 -4.31
N SER A 88 1.94 -1.09 -3.32
CA SER A 88 2.91 -0.19 -2.68
C SER A 88 3.95 0.32 -3.67
N ALA A 89 4.49 -0.57 -4.50
CA ALA A 89 5.47 -0.22 -5.54
C ALA A 89 4.86 0.76 -6.55
N MET A 90 3.70 0.44 -7.13
CA MET A 90 3.01 1.29 -8.10
C MET A 90 2.64 2.66 -7.54
N LEU A 91 2.29 2.74 -6.26
CA LEU A 91 1.98 4.00 -5.58
C LEU A 91 3.21 4.77 -5.11
N SER A 92 4.43 4.31 -5.43
CA SER A 92 5.69 4.94 -5.03
C SER A 92 5.81 5.13 -3.50
N VAL A 93 5.21 4.23 -2.70
CA VAL A 93 5.32 4.26 -1.24
C VAL A 93 6.65 3.64 -0.84
N LYS A 94 7.65 4.50 -0.66
CA LYS A 94 9.03 4.09 -0.35
C LYS A 94 9.22 3.91 1.15
N TYR A 95 8.55 4.72 1.96
CA TYR A 95 8.73 4.70 3.40
C TYR A 95 7.42 4.56 4.16
N PHE A 96 7.53 4.05 5.37
CA PHE A 96 6.49 4.17 6.37
C PHE A 96 7.07 4.39 7.76
N VAL A 97 6.31 5.12 8.57
CA VAL A 97 6.64 5.45 9.97
C VAL A 97 5.81 4.57 10.90
N SER A 98 6.43 4.12 11.97
CA SER A 98 5.76 3.41 13.06
C SER A 98 6.18 4.03 14.39
N ASP A 99 5.29 4.08 15.37
CA ASP A 99 5.59 4.49 16.76
C ASP A 99 6.13 3.34 17.61
N SER A 100 6.25 2.16 17.03
CA SER A 100 6.82 0.96 17.66
C SER A 100 7.87 0.32 16.77
N ALA A 101 8.88 -0.29 17.37
CA ALA A 101 9.89 -1.04 16.64
C ALA A 101 9.25 -2.29 16.01
N LEU A 102 9.35 -2.39 14.68
CA LEU A 102 8.92 -3.55 13.90
C LEU A 102 10.14 -4.38 13.51
N GLU A 103 9.96 -5.68 13.39
CA GLU A 103 11.01 -6.54 12.84
C GLU A 103 11.26 -6.23 11.36
N GLU A 104 12.52 -6.16 10.97
CA GLU A 104 12.90 -6.20 9.57
C GLU A 104 12.52 -7.56 8.98
N ASN A 105 12.10 -7.57 7.73
CA ASN A 105 11.65 -8.80 7.07
C ASN A 105 11.92 -8.76 5.56
N SER A 106 11.35 -9.70 4.83
CA SER A 106 11.51 -9.82 3.38
C SER A 106 10.99 -8.61 2.60
N LEU A 107 10.08 -7.79 3.18
CA LEU A 107 9.46 -6.64 2.52
C LEU A 107 10.03 -5.29 2.95
N ARG A 108 10.64 -5.20 4.12
CA ARG A 108 11.05 -3.92 4.70
C ARG A 108 12.36 -3.98 5.45
N SER A 109 13.06 -2.86 5.51
CA SER A 109 14.25 -2.65 6.31
C SER A 109 14.18 -1.34 7.09
N LEU A 110 14.81 -1.28 8.26
CA LEU A 110 14.91 -0.06 9.06
C LEU A 110 15.89 0.91 8.39
N VAL A 111 15.47 2.15 8.20
CA VAL A 111 16.32 3.27 7.78
C VAL A 111 16.94 3.94 9.01
N GLY A 112 16.13 4.24 10.01
CA GLY A 112 16.55 4.88 11.23
C GLY A 112 15.39 5.15 12.17
N SER A 113 15.69 5.80 13.30
CA SER A 113 14.68 6.15 14.29
C SER A 113 15.03 7.47 14.99
N TYR A 114 14.02 8.18 15.44
CA TYR A 114 14.17 9.36 16.27
C TYR A 114 13.01 9.45 17.28
N GLY A 115 13.32 9.70 18.54
CA GLY A 115 12.33 9.65 19.61
C GLY A 115 11.72 8.26 19.72
N ASN A 116 10.40 8.21 19.59
CA ASN A 116 9.64 6.95 19.56
C ASN A 116 9.20 6.58 18.14
N LEU A 117 9.72 7.24 17.11
CA LEU A 117 9.38 6.98 15.72
C LEU A 117 10.48 6.19 15.02
N TYR A 118 10.07 5.26 14.19
CA TYR A 118 10.92 4.39 13.39
C TYR A 118 10.57 4.55 11.92
N LEU A 119 11.56 4.82 11.08
CA LEU A 119 11.41 4.94 9.64
C LEU A 119 11.82 3.63 8.97
N TYR A 120 10.91 3.02 8.25
CA TYR A 120 11.15 1.81 7.47
C TYR A 120 11.07 2.11 5.98
N LYS A 121 11.84 1.36 5.20
CA LYS A 121 11.85 1.42 3.74
C LYS A 121 11.26 0.15 3.15
N ASN A 122 10.29 0.30 2.25
CA ASN A 122 9.80 -0.79 1.42
C ASN A 122 10.87 -1.22 0.41
N LYS A 123 11.11 -2.52 0.29
CA LYS A 123 12.08 -3.07 -0.67
C LYS A 123 11.59 -3.01 -2.11
N TYR A 124 10.28 -3.02 -2.30
CA TYR A 124 9.61 -2.86 -3.58
C TYR A 124 9.03 -1.45 -3.66
N CYS A 125 9.66 -0.57 -4.43
CA CYS A 125 9.20 0.79 -4.65
C CYS A 125 9.60 1.23 -6.06
N LEU A 126 8.64 1.71 -6.84
CA LEU A 126 8.87 2.29 -8.15
C LEU A 126 8.99 3.82 -8.05
N PRO A 127 9.65 4.49 -9.01
CA PRO A 127 9.52 5.94 -9.13
C PRO A 127 8.08 6.35 -9.42
N ILE A 128 7.81 7.66 -9.41
CA ILE A 128 6.47 8.21 -9.66
C ILE A 128 5.90 7.82 -11.03
N GLY A 129 6.77 7.56 -12.01
CA GLY A 129 6.43 7.08 -13.34
C GLY A 129 7.10 5.74 -13.64
N PHE A 130 6.38 4.83 -14.25
CA PHE A 130 6.82 3.50 -14.68
C PHE A 130 6.08 3.09 -15.96
N THR A 131 6.58 2.08 -16.65
CA THR A 131 5.95 1.60 -17.89
C THR A 131 5.23 0.29 -17.70
N MET A 132 4.18 0.11 -18.48
CA MET A 132 3.51 -1.17 -18.68
C MET A 132 3.33 -1.41 -20.19
N ASP A 133 3.49 -2.67 -20.59
CA ASP A 133 3.20 -3.07 -21.96
C ASP A 133 1.70 -2.93 -22.27
N GLU A 134 1.37 -2.61 -23.52
CA GLU A 134 -0.02 -2.51 -23.97
C GLU A 134 -0.79 -3.80 -23.69
N SER A 135 -0.18 -4.95 -23.93
CA SER A 135 -0.79 -6.26 -23.65
C SER A 135 -1.06 -6.49 -22.15
N ALA A 136 -0.22 -5.96 -21.28
CA ALA A 136 -0.42 -6.04 -19.83
C ALA A 136 -1.65 -5.21 -19.40
N ILE A 137 -1.80 -4.03 -20.00
CA ILE A 137 -2.96 -3.15 -19.74
C ILE A 137 -4.24 -3.75 -20.28
N GLU A 138 -4.23 -4.26 -21.54
CA GLU A 138 -5.39 -4.91 -22.16
C GLU A 138 -5.89 -6.15 -21.39
N ASN A 139 -4.99 -6.88 -20.75
CA ASN A 139 -5.30 -8.06 -19.96
C ASN A 139 -5.64 -7.75 -18.49
N LEU A 140 -5.43 -6.51 -18.05
CA LEU A 140 -5.76 -6.09 -16.70
C LEU A 140 -7.28 -6.06 -16.52
N SER A 141 -7.76 -6.66 -15.44
CA SER A 141 -9.17 -6.67 -15.05
C SER A 141 -9.28 -6.58 -13.53
N LEU A 142 -9.60 -5.39 -13.04
CA LEU A 142 -9.71 -5.11 -11.61
C LEU A 142 -11.13 -5.28 -11.06
N ASP A 143 -12.15 -5.31 -11.94
CA ASP A 143 -13.56 -5.35 -11.53
C ASP A 143 -14.21 -6.73 -11.67
N SER A 144 -13.48 -7.74 -12.15
CA SER A 144 -14.02 -9.07 -12.39
C SER A 144 -13.67 -10.06 -11.27
N GLY A 145 -14.67 -10.53 -10.54
CA GLY A 145 -14.48 -11.60 -9.55
C GLY A 145 -14.27 -11.12 -8.12
N THR A 146 -13.39 -11.79 -7.38
CA THR A 146 -13.04 -11.40 -6.01
C THR A 146 -11.88 -10.40 -6.02
N LYS A 147 -11.75 -9.60 -4.95
CA LYS A 147 -10.63 -8.64 -4.82
C LYS A 147 -9.25 -9.33 -4.85
N ILE A 148 -9.15 -10.57 -4.34
CA ILE A 148 -7.92 -11.38 -4.45
C ILE A 148 -7.65 -11.74 -5.91
N TYR A 149 -8.69 -12.02 -6.69
CA TYR A 149 -8.53 -12.24 -8.13
C TYR A 149 -7.96 -10.99 -8.82
N SER A 150 -8.43 -9.80 -8.48
CA SER A 150 -7.91 -8.53 -9.04
C SER A 150 -6.44 -8.31 -8.70
N ILE A 151 -6.02 -8.57 -7.46
CA ILE A 151 -4.60 -8.51 -7.04
C ILE A 151 -3.76 -9.51 -7.85
N ASN A 152 -4.20 -10.74 -7.99
CA ASN A 152 -3.49 -11.78 -8.71
C ASN A 152 -3.49 -11.52 -10.22
N ASN A 153 -4.59 -10.98 -10.77
CA ASN A 153 -4.66 -10.59 -12.18
C ASN A 153 -3.68 -9.43 -12.48
N LEU A 154 -3.58 -8.44 -11.58
CA LEU A 154 -2.56 -7.41 -11.68
C LEU A 154 -1.15 -8.02 -11.73
N GLY A 155 -0.82 -8.91 -10.79
CA GLY A 155 0.47 -9.59 -10.78
C GLY A 155 0.77 -10.32 -12.09
N ARG A 156 -0.21 -11.08 -12.61
CA ARG A 156 -0.07 -11.80 -13.88
C ARG A 156 0.06 -10.86 -15.09
N SER A 157 -0.70 -9.78 -15.13
CA SER A 157 -0.57 -8.75 -16.17
C SER A 157 0.83 -8.11 -16.18
N LEU A 158 1.51 -8.13 -15.05
CA LEU A 158 2.86 -7.62 -14.87
C LEU A 158 3.94 -8.72 -15.02
N GLY A 159 3.60 -9.87 -15.58
CA GLY A 159 4.57 -10.93 -15.91
C GLY A 159 4.78 -11.98 -14.83
N ALA A 160 4.03 -11.97 -13.72
CA ALA A 160 4.08 -13.08 -12.77
C ALA A 160 3.46 -14.35 -13.39
N GLU A 161 4.17 -15.46 -13.33
CA GLU A 161 3.69 -16.77 -13.84
C GLU A 161 2.63 -17.37 -12.92
N GLU A 162 2.68 -17.03 -11.62
CA GLU A 162 1.82 -17.55 -10.57
C GLU A 162 1.07 -16.43 -9.84
N ASP A 163 0.09 -16.79 -9.03
CA ASP A 163 -0.63 -15.86 -8.17
C ASP A 163 0.30 -15.24 -7.11
N THR A 164 0.20 -13.95 -6.90
CA THR A 164 0.95 -13.22 -5.87
C THR A 164 0.44 -13.49 -4.47
N LEU A 165 -0.86 -13.79 -4.34
CA LEU A 165 -1.51 -14.20 -3.10
C LEU A 165 -2.22 -15.53 -3.31
N THR A 166 -1.75 -16.58 -2.66
CA THR A 166 -2.32 -17.92 -2.73
C THR A 166 -3.11 -18.24 -1.47
N PRO A 167 -4.34 -18.79 -1.57
CA PRO A 167 -5.10 -19.23 -0.40
C PRO A 167 -4.30 -20.25 0.41
N GLU A 168 -4.22 -20.02 1.74
CA GLU A 168 -3.51 -20.93 2.65
C GLU A 168 -4.49 -21.68 3.56
N LEU A 169 -4.30 -22.99 3.69
CA LEU A 169 -5.09 -23.84 4.58
C LEU A 169 -4.52 -23.76 6.01
N CYS A 170 -4.83 -22.68 6.69
CA CYS A 170 -4.54 -22.54 8.11
C CYS A 170 -5.64 -23.16 8.98
N SER A 171 -5.31 -23.58 10.22
CA SER A 171 -6.33 -23.80 11.23
C SER A 171 -6.86 -22.45 11.68
N VAL A 172 -8.17 -22.26 11.57
CA VAL A 172 -8.86 -21.02 11.99
C VAL A 172 -9.92 -21.40 13.01
N ASP A 173 -9.63 -21.13 14.28
CA ASP A 173 -10.53 -21.39 15.40
C ASP A 173 -11.26 -20.09 15.76
N VAL A 174 -12.58 -20.04 15.57
CA VAL A 174 -13.42 -18.87 15.77
C VAL A 174 -14.19 -19.00 17.06
N GLU A 175 -14.05 -18.04 17.94
CA GLU A 175 -14.82 -17.89 19.18
C GLU A 175 -15.40 -16.47 19.28
N ALA A 176 -16.34 -16.29 20.19
CA ALA A 176 -16.94 -14.97 20.41
C ALA A 176 -15.90 -13.93 20.86
N GLY A 177 -15.65 -12.94 20.02
CA GLY A 177 -14.69 -11.88 20.29
C GLY A 177 -13.23 -12.20 19.93
N GLU A 178 -12.93 -13.42 19.49
CA GLU A 178 -11.57 -13.84 19.21
C GLU A 178 -11.49 -14.89 18.09
N THR A 179 -10.51 -14.72 17.20
CA THR A 179 -10.19 -15.71 16.18
C THR A 179 -8.72 -16.05 16.24
N LYS A 180 -8.39 -17.32 16.38
CA LYS A 180 -7.02 -17.82 16.39
C LYS A 180 -6.69 -18.48 15.06
N ILE A 181 -5.58 -18.07 14.45
CA ILE A 181 -5.05 -18.62 13.21
C ILE A 181 -3.73 -19.30 13.51
N THR A 182 -3.56 -20.57 13.10
CA THR A 182 -2.31 -21.33 13.21
C THR A 182 -1.76 -21.61 11.82
N PHE A 183 -0.52 -21.18 11.55
CA PHE A 183 0.10 -21.33 10.24
C PHE A 183 0.68 -22.73 10.04
N SER A 184 0.45 -23.32 8.86
CA SER A 184 0.91 -24.66 8.52
C SER A 184 2.35 -24.69 7.96
N GLU A 185 2.78 -23.58 7.37
CA GLU A 185 4.09 -23.42 6.73
C GLU A 185 4.76 -22.09 7.14
N ALA A 186 6.03 -21.94 6.81
CA ALA A 186 6.70 -20.67 6.88
C ALA A 186 6.30 -19.76 5.71
N GLY A 187 6.11 -18.46 5.96
CA GLY A 187 5.74 -17.51 4.93
C GLY A 187 5.35 -16.14 5.45
N TYR A 188 5.05 -15.24 4.52
CA TYR A 188 4.45 -13.94 4.78
C TYR A 188 2.95 -14.01 4.48
N TYR A 189 2.12 -13.54 5.37
CA TYR A 189 0.69 -13.79 5.34
C TYR A 189 -0.14 -12.53 5.37
N TYR A 190 -1.25 -12.60 4.64
CA TYR A 190 -2.35 -11.66 4.67
C TYR A 190 -3.64 -12.36 5.06
N ALA A 191 -4.59 -11.60 5.59
CA ALA A 191 -5.93 -12.13 5.85
C ALA A 191 -7.01 -11.17 5.38
N SER A 192 -8.16 -11.70 5.01
CA SER A 192 -9.38 -10.93 4.84
C SER A 192 -10.49 -11.47 5.72
N SER A 193 -11.26 -10.59 6.33
CA SER A 193 -12.46 -10.99 7.07
C SER A 193 -13.57 -11.42 6.10
N ILE A 194 -14.30 -12.46 6.45
CA ILE A 194 -15.47 -12.93 5.68
C ILE A 194 -16.63 -11.96 5.88
N SER A 195 -16.83 -11.52 7.11
CA SER A 195 -17.72 -10.42 7.50
C SER A 195 -17.14 -9.76 8.75
N CYS A 196 -17.21 -8.46 8.86
CA CYS A 196 -16.72 -7.74 10.03
C CYS A 196 -17.56 -6.47 10.22
N GLU A 197 -18.31 -6.40 11.30
CA GLU A 197 -19.05 -5.20 11.70
C GLU A 197 -18.26 -4.37 12.73
N SER A 198 -17.22 -4.97 13.31
CA SER A 198 -16.33 -4.29 14.25
C SER A 198 -15.53 -3.18 13.56
N ASP A 199 -15.43 -2.03 14.22
CA ASP A 199 -14.64 -0.88 13.72
C ASP A 199 -13.14 -1.02 14.02
N THR A 200 -12.79 -1.90 14.95
CA THR A 200 -11.40 -2.13 15.38
C THR A 200 -11.15 -3.60 15.67
N LEU A 201 -10.03 -4.09 15.17
CA LEU A 201 -9.49 -5.39 15.53
C LEU A 201 -8.10 -5.22 16.14
N THR A 202 -7.73 -6.11 17.02
CA THR A 202 -6.37 -6.18 17.58
C THR A 202 -5.80 -7.55 17.27
N MET A 203 -4.70 -7.58 16.54
CA MET A 203 -3.89 -8.76 16.33
C MET A 203 -2.82 -8.85 17.42
N SER A 204 -2.60 -10.02 17.96
CA SER A 204 -1.47 -10.34 18.83
C SER A 204 -0.94 -11.73 18.49
N ASP A 205 0.36 -11.94 18.68
CA ASP A 205 0.99 -13.24 18.46
C ASP A 205 1.72 -13.76 19.69
N ASP A 206 2.20 -15.00 19.64
CA ASP A 206 2.95 -15.66 20.67
C ASP A 206 4.38 -15.11 20.86
N LYS A 207 4.84 -14.24 19.94
CA LYS A 207 6.11 -13.50 20.03
C LYS A 207 5.96 -12.14 20.75
N GLY A 208 4.71 -11.78 21.10
CA GLY A 208 4.40 -10.53 21.80
C GLY A 208 4.20 -9.32 20.89
N ARG A 209 4.15 -9.52 19.56
CA ARG A 209 3.75 -8.44 18.63
C ARG A 209 2.28 -8.12 18.85
N LYS A 210 1.95 -6.85 18.73
CA LYS A 210 0.58 -6.38 18.80
C LYS A 210 0.35 -5.30 17.76
N THR A 211 -0.67 -5.47 16.92
CA THR A 211 -1.05 -4.53 15.86
C THR A 211 -2.52 -4.23 15.95
N GLY A 212 -2.88 -2.95 15.91
CA GLY A 212 -4.26 -2.48 15.83
C GLY A 212 -4.69 -2.28 14.39
N TYR A 213 -5.87 -2.75 14.02
CA TYR A 213 -6.51 -2.43 12.74
C TYR A 213 -7.74 -1.57 13.02
N SER A 214 -7.83 -0.43 12.38
CA SER A 214 -8.94 0.51 12.51
C SER A 214 -9.81 0.52 11.27
N LYS A 215 -11.09 0.88 11.44
CA LYS A 215 -12.06 0.92 10.32
C LYS A 215 -12.19 -0.41 9.57
N THR A 216 -12.09 -1.50 10.28
CA THR A 216 -12.11 -2.86 9.74
C THR A 216 -13.44 -3.22 9.06
N SER A 217 -14.52 -2.52 9.38
CA SER A 217 -15.81 -2.59 8.67
C SER A 217 -15.74 -2.11 7.20
N HIS A 218 -14.68 -1.36 6.80
CA HIS A 218 -14.45 -0.96 5.41
C HIS A 218 -13.89 -2.08 4.52
N THR A 219 -13.58 -3.23 5.09
CA THR A 219 -13.17 -4.45 4.37
C THR A 219 -11.93 -4.24 3.50
N TYR A 220 -10.76 -4.30 4.10
CA TYR A 220 -9.45 -4.27 3.44
C TYR A 220 -8.62 -5.50 3.85
N LEU A 221 -7.51 -5.72 3.15
CA LEU A 221 -6.61 -6.84 3.44
C LEU A 221 -5.78 -6.52 4.70
N PHE A 222 -5.69 -7.46 5.64
CA PHE A 222 -4.88 -7.34 6.85
C PHE A 222 -3.49 -7.92 6.62
N ASP A 223 -2.46 -7.13 6.83
CA ASP A 223 -1.06 -7.58 6.83
C ASP A 223 -0.78 -8.28 8.16
N LEU A 224 -0.65 -9.61 8.15
CA LEU A 224 -0.33 -10.39 9.34
C LEU A 224 1.18 -10.45 9.60
N GLY A 225 2.00 -10.34 8.55
CA GLY A 225 3.46 -10.42 8.65
C GLY A 225 4.02 -11.82 8.41
N GLU A 226 5.27 -12.03 8.84
CA GLU A 226 6.05 -13.24 8.60
C GLU A 226 5.98 -14.20 9.78
N TYR A 227 5.68 -15.49 9.52
CA TYR A 227 5.50 -16.56 10.50
C TYR A 227 6.18 -17.85 10.07
N GLN A 228 6.46 -18.72 11.05
CA GLN A 228 6.94 -20.08 10.86
C GLN A 228 5.79 -21.08 10.99
N ALA A 229 6.01 -22.32 10.54
CA ALA A 229 5.06 -23.41 10.76
C ALA A 229 4.82 -23.62 12.26
N GLY A 230 3.55 -23.65 12.66
CA GLY A 230 3.11 -23.79 14.07
C GLY A 230 2.99 -22.48 14.84
N ASP A 231 3.49 -21.35 14.32
CA ASP A 231 3.22 -20.03 14.92
C ASP A 231 1.72 -19.73 14.91
N THR A 232 1.29 -18.89 15.86
CA THR A 232 -0.12 -18.51 15.98
C THR A 232 -0.31 -17.03 16.09
N VAL A 233 -1.40 -16.54 15.50
CA VAL A 233 -1.89 -15.19 15.74
C VAL A 233 -3.33 -15.25 16.26
N THR A 234 -3.64 -14.33 17.15
CA THR A 234 -4.97 -14.12 17.71
C THR A 234 -5.47 -12.75 17.29
N ILE A 235 -6.64 -12.69 16.65
CA ILE A 235 -7.33 -11.46 16.26
C ILE A 235 -8.54 -11.30 17.15
N SER A 236 -8.57 -10.23 17.94
CA SER A 236 -9.61 -9.94 18.92
C SER A 236 -10.43 -8.72 18.50
N ASN A 237 -11.72 -8.71 18.82
CA ASN A 237 -12.63 -7.58 18.67
C ASN A 237 -13.30 -7.20 19.99
N ASN A 238 -13.90 -6.01 20.05
CA ASN A 238 -14.45 -5.45 21.29
C ASN A 238 -15.95 -5.78 21.49
N ASN A 239 -16.61 -6.40 20.52
CA ASN A 239 -18.07 -6.58 20.50
C ASN A 239 -18.52 -8.04 20.53
N THR A 240 -17.61 -8.97 20.82
CA THR A 240 -17.87 -10.43 20.87
C THR A 240 -18.39 -11.03 19.57
N GLU A 241 -18.15 -10.40 18.44
CA GLU A 241 -18.48 -10.90 17.12
C GLU A 241 -17.59 -12.11 16.78
N GLU A 242 -18.20 -13.13 16.16
CA GLU A 242 -17.48 -14.27 15.59
C GLU A 242 -17.04 -13.91 14.17
N ILE A 243 -15.74 -13.66 13.96
CA ILE A 243 -15.21 -13.21 12.69
C ILE A 243 -14.34 -14.31 12.06
N GLY A 244 -14.81 -14.87 10.94
CA GLY A 244 -14.02 -15.79 10.14
C GLY A 244 -13.03 -15.04 9.23
N PHE A 245 -11.87 -15.64 8.99
CA PHE A 245 -10.85 -15.11 8.10
C PHE A 245 -10.48 -16.09 7.01
N SER A 246 -10.26 -15.55 5.81
CA SER A 246 -9.53 -16.23 4.75
C SER A 246 -8.08 -15.79 4.80
N VAL A 247 -7.15 -16.73 4.79
CA VAL A 247 -5.72 -16.49 4.91
C VAL A 247 -5.06 -16.71 3.56
N TYR A 248 -4.09 -15.85 3.23
CA TYR A 248 -3.35 -15.88 1.97
C TYR A 248 -1.86 -15.80 2.26
N LYS A 249 -1.10 -16.65 1.58
CA LYS A 249 0.36 -16.62 1.60
C LYS A 249 0.89 -15.79 0.45
N LEU A 250 1.85 -14.91 0.72
CA LEU A 250 2.53 -14.12 -0.30
C LEU A 250 3.51 -15.00 -1.07
N ASN A 251 3.41 -14.97 -2.39
CA ASN A 251 4.39 -15.58 -3.29
C ASN A 251 5.44 -14.54 -3.67
N PHE A 252 6.61 -14.61 -3.03
CA PHE A 252 7.70 -13.65 -3.26
C PHE A 252 8.25 -13.71 -4.69
N ASP A 253 8.32 -14.89 -5.29
CA ASP A 253 8.84 -15.05 -6.66
C ASP A 253 7.92 -14.36 -7.67
N ALA A 254 6.60 -14.50 -7.48
CA ALA A 254 5.60 -13.81 -8.30
C ALA A 254 5.65 -12.27 -8.12
N VAL A 255 5.82 -11.80 -6.87
CA VAL A 255 5.99 -10.36 -6.58
C VAL A 255 7.27 -9.83 -7.21
N GLN A 256 8.37 -10.59 -7.09
CA GLN A 256 9.67 -10.20 -7.66
C GLN A 256 9.58 -10.09 -9.17
N ALA A 257 9.00 -11.07 -9.87
CA ALA A 257 8.83 -11.06 -11.31
C ALA A 257 8.02 -9.84 -11.78
N ALA A 258 6.86 -9.57 -11.15
CA ALA A 258 6.05 -8.40 -11.47
C ALA A 258 6.78 -7.07 -11.22
N TYR A 259 7.54 -6.98 -10.13
CA TYR A 259 8.34 -5.79 -9.83
C TYR A 259 9.49 -5.58 -10.81
N GLU A 260 10.16 -6.64 -11.22
CA GLU A 260 11.24 -6.59 -12.22
C GLU A 260 10.71 -6.04 -13.54
N THR A 261 9.59 -6.54 -14.03
CA THR A 261 8.93 -6.04 -15.25
C THR A 261 8.63 -4.52 -15.14
N LEU A 262 8.01 -4.08 -14.05
CA LEU A 262 7.72 -2.66 -13.83
C LEU A 262 9.00 -1.80 -13.67
N SER A 263 10.12 -2.44 -13.37
CA SER A 263 11.40 -1.77 -13.11
C SER A 263 12.31 -1.69 -14.33
N GLU A 264 11.96 -2.33 -15.44
CA GLU A 264 12.80 -2.37 -16.65
C GLU A 264 12.99 -0.98 -17.26
N ASN A 265 11.91 -0.22 -17.37
CA ASN A 265 11.92 1.12 -17.93
C ASN A 265 11.41 2.11 -16.87
N LYS A 266 12.33 2.67 -16.09
CA LYS A 266 12.01 3.63 -15.03
C LYS A 266 12.02 5.06 -15.58
N PHE A 267 11.01 5.82 -15.18
CA PHE A 267 11.05 7.27 -15.35
C PHE A 267 12.11 7.85 -14.42
N GLU A 268 13.11 8.51 -14.98
CA GLU A 268 14.12 9.25 -14.22
C GLU A 268 13.66 10.67 -13.99
N LEU A 269 13.51 11.04 -12.73
CA LEU A 269 12.98 12.33 -12.31
C LEU A 269 14.10 13.38 -12.29
N ASP A 270 13.97 14.43 -13.10
CA ASP A 270 14.92 15.57 -13.11
C ASP A 270 14.52 16.62 -12.06
N SER A 271 13.22 16.90 -11.95
CA SER A 271 12.69 17.87 -10.99
C SER A 271 11.19 17.73 -10.81
N TYR A 272 10.69 18.10 -9.63
CA TYR A 272 9.26 18.17 -9.37
C TYR A 272 8.92 19.29 -8.38
N ASN A 273 7.66 19.70 -8.41
CA ASN A 273 7.03 20.56 -7.41
C ASN A 273 5.52 20.29 -7.40
N ASP A 274 4.75 21.06 -6.64
CA ASP A 274 3.30 20.87 -6.47
C ASP A 274 2.47 20.92 -7.77
N THR A 275 3.05 21.41 -8.86
CA THR A 275 2.35 21.64 -10.13
C THR A 275 3.07 21.12 -11.36
N SER A 276 4.24 20.56 -11.22
CA SER A 276 5.01 20.05 -12.35
C SER A 276 5.88 18.86 -11.97
N VAL A 277 5.99 17.93 -12.92
CA VAL A 277 6.93 16.80 -12.88
C VAL A 277 7.69 16.82 -14.19
N ASN A 278 9.02 16.82 -14.14
CA ASN A 278 9.89 16.78 -15.30
C ASN A 278 10.91 15.66 -15.14
N GLY A 279 11.17 14.97 -16.21
CA GLY A 279 12.12 13.87 -16.23
C GLY A 279 12.22 13.26 -17.62
N HIS A 280 12.88 12.14 -17.70
CA HIS A 280 13.07 11.41 -18.94
C HIS A 280 12.94 9.91 -18.73
N ILE A 281 12.72 9.21 -19.81
CA ILE A 281 12.63 7.75 -19.86
C ILE A 281 13.28 7.26 -21.15
N ASP A 282 14.06 6.19 -21.05
CA ASP A 282 14.65 5.52 -22.21
C ASP A 282 13.90 4.20 -22.47
N MET A 283 12.91 4.27 -23.36
CA MET A 283 12.08 3.13 -23.70
C MET A 283 12.75 2.26 -24.76
N GLN A 284 12.92 0.99 -24.45
CA GLN A 284 13.49 0.00 -25.38
C GLN A 284 12.42 -0.64 -26.26
N GLU A 285 11.17 -0.67 -25.83
CA GLU A 285 10.01 -1.26 -26.49
C GLU A 285 8.82 -0.32 -26.41
N ASP A 286 7.80 -0.53 -27.23
CA ASP A 286 6.55 0.21 -27.18
C ASP A 286 5.78 -0.14 -25.89
N GLY A 287 5.24 0.87 -25.21
CA GLY A 287 4.47 0.71 -23.99
C GLY A 287 3.87 2.03 -23.52
N ARG A 288 3.12 1.98 -22.45
CA ARG A 288 2.53 3.18 -21.82
C ARG A 288 3.33 3.59 -20.59
N LEU A 289 3.66 4.88 -20.54
CA LEU A 289 4.20 5.51 -19.33
C LEU A 289 3.03 5.92 -18.43
N ILE A 290 3.01 5.38 -17.24
CA ILE A 290 1.99 5.60 -16.23
C ILE A 290 2.60 6.37 -15.08
N PHE A 291 1.98 7.46 -14.67
CA PHE A 291 2.32 8.16 -13.44
C PHE A 291 1.31 7.84 -12.34
N SER A 292 1.78 7.51 -11.15
CA SER A 292 0.94 7.32 -9.98
C SER A 292 0.37 8.65 -9.44
N ILE A 293 -0.10 9.49 -10.35
CA ILE A 293 -0.73 10.79 -10.10
C ILE A 293 -2.21 10.67 -10.47
N PRO A 294 -3.15 11.00 -9.57
CA PRO A 294 -4.56 10.96 -9.91
C PRO A 294 -4.89 11.79 -11.16
N SER A 295 -5.68 11.21 -12.05
CA SER A 295 -6.14 11.90 -13.26
C SER A 295 -7.13 12.99 -12.88
N GLU A 296 -6.66 14.22 -12.90
CA GLU A 296 -7.43 15.42 -12.55
C GLU A 296 -7.37 16.43 -13.71
N ARG A 297 -8.42 17.23 -13.81
CA ARG A 297 -8.45 18.30 -14.81
C ARG A 297 -7.35 19.34 -14.54
N GLY A 298 -6.61 19.69 -15.58
CA GLY A 298 -5.59 20.73 -15.51
C GLY A 298 -4.19 20.24 -15.83
N TRP A 299 -3.95 18.94 -15.81
CA TRP A 299 -2.70 18.37 -16.30
C TRP A 299 -2.50 18.60 -17.79
N SER A 300 -1.30 18.83 -18.22
CA SER A 300 -0.87 18.91 -19.62
C SER A 300 0.44 18.17 -19.77
N LEU A 301 0.49 17.24 -20.70
CA LEU A 301 1.68 16.45 -21.01
C LEU A 301 2.44 17.07 -22.19
N TYR A 302 3.76 17.10 -22.10
CA TYR A 302 4.66 17.46 -23.15
C TYR A 302 5.73 16.38 -23.30
N VAL A 303 5.84 15.80 -24.49
CA VAL A 303 6.87 14.82 -24.84
C VAL A 303 7.77 15.47 -25.89
N ASP A 304 9.06 15.59 -25.62
CA ASP A 304 10.04 16.27 -26.50
C ASP A 304 9.60 17.70 -26.90
N GLY A 305 9.01 18.41 -25.94
CA GLY A 305 8.50 19.77 -26.15
C GLY A 305 7.21 19.88 -26.94
N LYS A 306 6.59 18.78 -27.33
CA LYS A 306 5.29 18.74 -28.03
C LYS A 306 4.19 18.36 -27.06
N LYS A 307 3.10 19.12 -27.10
CA LYS A 307 1.90 18.78 -26.33
C LYS A 307 1.32 17.47 -26.84
N THR A 308 1.09 16.53 -25.92
CA THR A 308 0.56 15.18 -26.19
C THR A 308 -0.72 14.99 -25.36
N ASP A 309 -1.63 14.18 -25.82
CA ASP A 309 -2.82 13.83 -25.07
C ASP A 309 -2.45 12.90 -23.89
N ILE A 310 -3.19 13.04 -22.80
CA ILE A 310 -3.11 12.18 -21.64
C ILE A 310 -4.22 11.14 -21.77
N GLU A 311 -3.88 9.89 -21.62
CA GLU A 311 -4.82 8.78 -21.47
C GLU A 311 -4.87 8.36 -20.01
N ASP A 312 -6.06 8.08 -19.51
CA ASP A 312 -6.24 7.65 -18.13
C ASP A 312 -5.95 6.14 -17.99
N PHE A 313 -5.13 5.78 -17.01
CA PHE A 313 -4.95 4.39 -16.60
C PHE A 313 -6.03 4.02 -15.58
N GLU A 314 -6.89 3.04 -15.92
CA GLU A 314 -8.01 2.57 -15.07
C GLU A 314 -8.92 3.72 -14.58
N ASP A 315 -9.15 4.72 -15.44
CA ASP A 315 -9.88 5.95 -15.09
C ASP A 315 -9.36 6.66 -13.82
N THR A 316 -8.14 6.38 -13.41
CA THR A 316 -7.61 6.73 -12.08
C THR A 316 -6.34 7.56 -12.14
N PHE A 317 -5.33 7.12 -12.88
CA PHE A 317 -4.00 7.72 -12.95
C PHE A 317 -3.69 8.22 -14.37
N ILE A 318 -2.71 9.13 -14.48
CA ILE A 318 -2.24 9.64 -15.76
C ILE A 318 -1.00 8.91 -16.25
#